data_923efa3f13bf9dd72d1da16de7614af2
#
_entry.id   923efa3f13bf9dd72d1da16de7614af2
#
_cell.length_a   1.000
_cell.length_b   1.000
_cell.length_c   1.000
_cell.angle_alpha   90.00
_cell.angle_beta   90.00
_cell.angle_gamma   90.00
#
_symmetry.space_group_name_H-M   'P 1'
#
loop_
_entity.id
_entity.type
_entity.pdbx_description
1 polymer ?
#
loop_
_entity_poly.entity_id
_entity_poly.type
_entity_poly.pdbx_seq_one_letter_code
_entity_poly.pdbx_strand_id
1 'polypeptide(L)'
;MRQIDDKYYKRDFWVKENLDYARPHFRLEKAARIINRIARGKELDLLDVGCGPTMLMHFLHNKIHYHGIDIALHDSASNLIEMDFLEAPIKFGDKRFEIVVAQGVFEYVGSHQCQKFSEIRQLLKDGGTFISSYVNFHHVHKLIYAPYNNIQSFDEFQRSLSQFFHVTKVIPTSHRWNHEEPTSPFKKAVHMHMNINIPFFSSRFAVEYFFVASPRTPKKKESEFNPETALNT
;
A
#
# COMPACT_ATOMS: atom_id res chain seq x y z
N MET A 1 23.39 -0.83 -9.95
CA MET A 1 22.13 -1.57 -9.88
C MET A 1 22.40 -2.89 -9.19
N ARG A 2 21.92 -3.13 -7.96
CA ARG A 2 22.09 -4.43 -7.30
C ARG A 2 21.16 -5.42 -8.00
N GLN A 3 21.69 -6.52 -8.49
CA GLN A 3 20.91 -7.64 -8.94
C GLN A 3 20.22 -8.25 -7.73
N ILE A 4 18.89 -8.17 -7.71
CA ILE A 4 18.08 -8.74 -6.64
C ILE A 4 17.96 -10.22 -6.91
N ASP A 5 18.02 -10.97 -5.85
CA ASP A 5 17.87 -12.41 -5.91
C ASP A 5 16.47 -12.75 -6.45
N ASP A 6 16.39 -13.33 -7.62
CA ASP A 6 15.14 -13.67 -8.33
C ASP A 6 14.17 -14.53 -7.51
N LYS A 7 14.63 -15.11 -6.38
CA LYS A 7 13.78 -15.94 -5.51
C LYS A 7 12.60 -15.17 -4.92
N TYR A 8 12.74 -13.84 -4.69
CA TYR A 8 11.68 -13.00 -4.12
C TYR A 8 10.55 -12.68 -5.12
N TYR A 9 10.70 -13.09 -6.36
CA TYR A 9 9.67 -12.99 -7.40
C TYR A 9 9.02 -14.31 -7.71
N LYS A 10 9.41 -15.39 -7.00
CA LYS A 10 8.86 -16.71 -7.26
C LYS A 10 7.73 -17.03 -6.29
N ARG A 11 6.64 -17.50 -6.85
CA ARG A 11 5.47 -17.99 -6.11
C ARG A 11 5.87 -18.92 -4.96
N ASP A 12 6.78 -19.85 -5.20
CA ASP A 12 7.20 -20.86 -4.22
C ASP A 12 7.87 -20.26 -2.98
N PHE A 13 8.59 -19.14 -3.14
CA PHE A 13 9.12 -18.40 -2.01
C PHE A 13 7.99 -17.86 -1.13
N TRP A 14 7.01 -17.17 -1.73
CA TRP A 14 5.91 -16.56 -0.98
C TRP A 14 4.93 -17.57 -0.40
N VAL A 15 4.72 -18.73 -1.05
CA VAL A 15 3.95 -19.83 -0.45
C VAL A 15 4.53 -20.24 0.90
N LYS A 16 5.85 -20.27 1.02
CA LYS A 16 6.52 -20.62 2.27
C LYS A 16 6.51 -19.46 3.28
N GLU A 17 6.85 -18.25 2.83
CA GLU A 17 6.92 -17.06 3.71
C GLU A 17 5.53 -16.67 4.25
N ASN A 18 4.48 -16.79 3.44
CA ASN A 18 3.12 -16.44 3.87
C ASN A 18 2.63 -17.27 5.08
N LEU A 19 3.17 -18.46 5.32
CA LEU A 19 2.87 -19.21 6.54
C LEU A 19 3.33 -18.47 7.81
N ASP A 20 4.44 -17.75 7.74
CA ASP A 20 4.94 -16.96 8.86
C ASP A 20 4.08 -15.69 9.08
N TYR A 21 3.44 -15.18 8.03
CA TYR A 21 2.49 -14.05 8.10
C TYR A 21 1.07 -14.46 8.48
N ALA A 22 0.76 -15.76 8.61
CA ALA A 22 -0.55 -16.26 9.03
C ALA A 22 -0.91 -15.95 10.50
N ARG A 23 -0.12 -15.12 11.18
CA ARG A 23 -0.36 -14.67 12.55
C ARG A 23 -0.90 -13.24 12.57
N PRO A 24 -1.90 -12.94 13.42
CA PRO A 24 -2.35 -11.57 13.60
C PRO A 24 -1.17 -10.67 14.01
N HIS A 25 -0.91 -9.66 13.20
CA HIS A 25 0.18 -8.71 13.47
C HIS A 25 -0.41 -7.33 13.74
N PHE A 26 0.14 -6.61 14.72
CA PHE A 26 -0.35 -5.28 15.10
C PHE A 26 -0.41 -4.28 13.93
N ARG A 27 0.43 -4.42 12.90
CA ARG A 27 0.40 -3.59 11.69
C ARG A 27 -0.91 -3.76 10.92
N LEU A 28 -1.38 -5.00 10.78
CA LEU A 28 -2.67 -5.31 10.15
C LEU A 28 -3.82 -4.74 10.95
N GLU A 29 -3.79 -4.90 12.28
CA GLU A 29 -4.78 -4.29 13.17
C GLU A 29 -4.80 -2.76 13.06
N LYS A 30 -3.63 -2.13 12.95
CA LYS A 30 -3.50 -0.67 12.75
C LYS A 30 -4.03 -0.25 11.39
N ALA A 31 -3.73 -0.97 10.32
CA ALA A 31 -4.28 -0.74 9.00
C ALA A 31 -5.80 -0.86 9.00
N ALA A 32 -6.33 -1.94 9.60
CA ALA A 32 -7.77 -2.14 9.73
C ALA A 32 -8.45 -1.00 10.50
N ARG A 33 -7.84 -0.46 11.55
CA ARG A 33 -8.38 0.73 12.25
C ARG A 33 -8.45 1.96 11.35
N ILE A 34 -7.45 2.17 10.49
CA ILE A 34 -7.47 3.27 9.51
C ILE A 34 -8.63 3.04 8.54
N ILE A 35 -8.72 1.84 7.97
CA ILE A 35 -9.75 1.43 7.02
C ILE A 35 -11.15 1.59 7.64
N ASN A 36 -11.39 1.00 8.81
CA ASN A 36 -12.68 1.05 9.51
C ASN A 36 -13.12 2.49 9.82
N ARG A 37 -12.14 3.37 10.14
CA ARG A 37 -12.41 4.80 10.38
C ARG A 37 -12.80 5.53 9.08
N ILE A 38 -12.21 5.18 7.95
CA ILE A 38 -12.57 5.73 6.63
C ILE A 38 -13.95 5.22 6.23
N ALA A 39 -14.20 3.93 6.41
CA ALA A 39 -15.49 3.31 6.12
C ALA A 39 -16.65 3.90 6.92
N ARG A 40 -16.42 4.35 8.16
CA ARG A 40 -17.45 4.95 9.04
C ARG A 40 -18.72 4.08 9.17
N GLY A 41 -18.57 2.75 9.14
CA GLY A 41 -19.67 1.80 9.21
C GLY A 41 -20.54 1.72 7.94
N LYS A 42 -20.12 2.33 6.83
CA LYS A 42 -20.76 2.18 5.52
C LYS A 42 -20.35 0.87 4.87
N GLU A 43 -21.21 0.39 4.01
CA GLU A 43 -20.91 -0.71 3.10
C GLU A 43 -19.97 -0.22 2.00
N LEU A 44 -18.88 -0.95 1.72
CA LEU A 44 -17.89 -0.59 0.72
C LEU A 44 -17.09 -1.79 0.23
N ASP A 45 -16.55 -1.68 -0.98
CA ASP A 45 -15.61 -2.64 -1.55
C ASP A 45 -14.16 -2.22 -1.24
N LEU A 46 -13.36 -3.18 -0.76
CA LEU A 46 -11.94 -3.03 -0.50
C LEU A 46 -11.14 -4.02 -1.32
N LEU A 47 -10.06 -3.56 -1.94
CA LEU A 47 -9.05 -4.41 -2.56
C LEU A 47 -7.77 -4.39 -1.74
N ASP A 48 -7.28 -5.57 -1.35
CA ASP A 48 -6.00 -5.79 -0.69
C ASP A 48 -4.99 -6.35 -1.70
N VAL A 49 -3.98 -5.55 -2.03
CA VAL A 49 -2.90 -5.91 -2.96
C VAL A 49 -1.73 -6.45 -2.16
N GLY A 50 -1.32 -7.68 -2.46
CA GLY A 50 -0.37 -8.43 -1.62
C GLY A 50 -1.05 -8.89 -0.33
N CYS A 51 -2.22 -9.51 -0.46
CA CYS A 51 -3.06 -9.85 0.68
C CYS A 51 -2.49 -11.00 1.56
N GLY A 52 -1.50 -11.73 1.06
CA GLY A 52 -0.90 -12.85 1.77
C GLY A 52 -1.96 -13.84 2.26
N PRO A 53 -1.86 -14.27 3.53
CA PRO A 53 -2.83 -15.19 4.15
C PRO A 53 -4.13 -14.49 4.58
N THR A 54 -4.51 -13.38 3.98
CA THR A 54 -5.78 -12.63 4.20
C THR A 54 -6.07 -12.18 5.63
N MET A 55 -5.04 -12.10 6.47
CA MET A 55 -5.20 -11.78 7.89
C MET A 55 -5.82 -10.42 8.17
N LEU A 56 -5.68 -9.45 7.25
CA LEU A 56 -6.30 -8.13 7.37
C LEU A 56 -7.82 -8.24 7.48
N MET A 57 -8.44 -9.16 6.75
CA MET A 57 -9.89 -9.37 6.71
C MET A 57 -10.49 -9.58 8.11
N HIS A 58 -9.78 -10.27 9.01
CA HIS A 58 -10.26 -10.58 10.35
C HIS A 58 -10.45 -9.36 11.27
N PHE A 59 -9.85 -8.23 10.92
CA PHE A 59 -9.93 -6.99 11.70
C PHE A 59 -10.90 -5.95 11.08
N LEU A 60 -11.44 -6.24 9.90
CA LEU A 60 -12.35 -5.34 9.20
C LEU A 60 -13.79 -5.46 9.71
N HIS A 61 -14.56 -4.37 9.60
CA HIS A 61 -15.99 -4.43 9.85
C HIS A 61 -16.70 -5.32 8.81
N ASN A 62 -17.74 -6.01 9.23
CA ASN A 62 -18.51 -6.95 8.41
C ASN A 62 -19.22 -6.33 7.19
N LYS A 63 -19.30 -4.99 7.12
CA LYS A 63 -19.83 -4.24 5.96
C LYS A 63 -18.78 -3.94 4.88
N ILE A 64 -17.54 -4.40 5.09
CA ILE A 64 -16.47 -4.22 4.10
C ILE A 64 -16.40 -5.51 3.28
N HIS A 65 -16.73 -5.39 1.99
CA HIS A 65 -16.57 -6.48 1.03
C HIS A 65 -15.12 -6.57 0.62
N TYR A 66 -14.42 -7.51 1.22
CA TYR A 66 -13.00 -7.73 1.02
C TYR A 66 -12.74 -8.48 -0.28
N HIS A 67 -11.78 -8.00 -1.07
CA HIS A 67 -11.17 -8.67 -2.22
C HIS A 67 -9.66 -8.66 -2.03
N GLY A 68 -8.99 -9.75 -2.41
CA GLY A 68 -7.55 -9.87 -2.28
C GLY A 68 -6.88 -10.32 -3.57
N ILE A 69 -5.68 -9.83 -3.82
CA ILE A 69 -4.76 -10.36 -4.83
C ILE A 69 -3.41 -10.64 -4.22
N ASP A 70 -2.82 -11.78 -4.57
CA ASP A 70 -1.46 -12.14 -4.16
C ASP A 70 -0.83 -13.07 -5.18
N ILE A 71 0.50 -13.12 -5.22
CA ILE A 71 1.25 -14.06 -6.05
C ILE A 71 1.14 -15.50 -5.55
N ALA A 72 0.82 -15.67 -4.26
CA ALA A 72 0.71 -16.96 -3.60
C ALA A 72 -0.45 -16.97 -2.61
N LEU A 73 -1.60 -17.44 -3.05
CA LEU A 73 -2.77 -17.63 -2.18
C LEU A 73 -2.71 -18.95 -1.42
N HIS A 74 -3.09 -18.91 -0.14
CA HIS A 74 -3.28 -20.11 0.68
C HIS A 74 -4.70 -20.66 0.58
N ASP A 75 -5.67 -19.77 0.41
CA ASP A 75 -7.09 -20.11 0.32
C ASP A 75 -7.62 -19.83 -1.09
N SER A 76 -8.54 -20.65 -1.54
CA SER A 76 -9.30 -20.39 -2.76
C SER A 76 -10.69 -19.88 -2.39
N ALA A 77 -10.95 -18.62 -2.63
CA ALA A 77 -12.27 -18.01 -2.47
C ALA A 77 -12.56 -17.12 -3.69
N SER A 78 -13.83 -16.96 -4.01
CA SER A 78 -14.26 -16.21 -5.22
C SER A 78 -13.87 -14.72 -5.20
N ASN A 79 -13.54 -14.19 -4.04
CA ASN A 79 -13.09 -12.83 -3.84
C ASN A 79 -11.56 -12.70 -3.79
N LEU A 80 -10.82 -13.80 -4.00
CA LEU A 80 -9.36 -13.83 -4.03
C LEU A 80 -8.87 -14.20 -5.44
N ILE A 81 -7.83 -13.52 -5.91
CA ILE A 81 -7.23 -13.76 -7.22
C ILE A 81 -5.74 -13.99 -7.04
N GLU A 82 -5.28 -15.20 -7.42
CA GLU A 82 -3.83 -15.46 -7.49
C GLU A 82 -3.28 -14.83 -8.76
N MET A 83 -2.40 -13.85 -8.61
CA MET A 83 -1.74 -13.18 -9.72
C MET A 83 -0.45 -12.49 -9.27
N ASP A 84 0.54 -12.47 -10.14
CA ASP A 84 1.69 -11.61 -9.95
C ASP A 84 1.31 -10.16 -10.29
N PHE A 85 1.33 -9.33 -9.27
CA PHE A 85 1.03 -7.90 -9.41
C PHE A 85 2.01 -7.18 -10.36
N LEU A 86 3.22 -7.69 -10.53
CA LEU A 86 4.23 -7.08 -11.40
C LEU A 86 4.06 -7.47 -12.87
N GLU A 87 3.70 -8.73 -13.13
CA GLU A 87 3.63 -9.27 -14.49
C GLU A 87 2.37 -8.85 -15.24
N ALA A 88 1.26 -8.70 -14.54
CA ALA A 88 -0.02 -8.39 -15.16
C ALA A 88 -0.68 -7.13 -14.58
N PRO A 89 -1.41 -6.35 -15.41
CA PRO A 89 -2.28 -5.31 -14.90
C PRO A 89 -3.39 -5.91 -14.03
N ILE A 90 -3.69 -5.27 -12.92
CA ILE A 90 -4.80 -5.69 -12.07
C ILE A 90 -6.13 -5.50 -12.85
N LYS A 91 -6.86 -6.58 -13.07
CA LYS A 91 -8.11 -6.58 -13.83
C LYS A 91 -9.25 -7.10 -12.99
N PHE A 92 -10.20 -6.23 -12.69
CA PHE A 92 -11.48 -6.57 -12.06
C PHE A 92 -12.66 -6.21 -12.98
N GLY A 93 -12.47 -6.21 -14.30
CA GLY A 93 -13.47 -5.73 -15.25
C GLY A 93 -13.80 -4.25 -14.97
N ASP A 94 -15.10 -3.95 -14.84
CA ASP A 94 -15.56 -2.60 -14.53
C ASP A 94 -15.65 -2.32 -13.02
N LYS A 95 -15.30 -3.31 -12.18
CA LYS A 95 -15.34 -3.14 -10.72
C LYS A 95 -14.33 -2.09 -10.27
N ARG A 96 -14.80 -1.21 -9.39
CA ARG A 96 -14.02 -0.16 -8.73
C ARG A 96 -14.20 -0.26 -7.23
N PHE A 97 -13.23 0.20 -6.46
CA PHE A 97 -13.14 0.05 -5.02
C PHE A 97 -13.18 1.40 -4.33
N GLU A 98 -13.84 1.48 -3.19
CA GLU A 98 -13.74 2.65 -2.31
C GLU A 98 -12.38 2.74 -1.65
N ILE A 99 -11.77 1.58 -1.35
CA ILE A 99 -10.46 1.51 -0.71
C ILE A 99 -9.60 0.49 -1.45
N VAL A 100 -8.37 0.88 -1.79
CA VAL A 100 -7.31 -0.05 -2.17
C VAL A 100 -6.20 0.06 -1.12
N VAL A 101 -5.75 -1.08 -0.61
CA VAL A 101 -4.65 -1.15 0.34
C VAL A 101 -3.52 -1.99 -0.23
N ALA A 102 -2.26 -1.59 0.01
CA ALA A 102 -1.06 -2.33 -0.36
C ALA A 102 -0.03 -2.20 0.77
N GLN A 103 0.19 -3.28 1.52
CA GLN A 103 1.09 -3.29 2.67
C GLN A 103 2.32 -4.13 2.38
N GLY A 104 3.53 -3.53 2.45
CA GLY A 104 4.78 -4.23 2.19
C GLY A 104 4.92 -4.74 0.75
N VAL A 105 4.33 -4.04 -0.22
CA VAL A 105 4.33 -4.42 -1.64
C VAL A 105 5.28 -3.55 -2.44
N PHE A 106 5.24 -2.24 -2.21
CA PHE A 106 5.98 -1.28 -3.04
C PHE A 106 7.49 -1.35 -2.86
N GLU A 107 7.98 -1.98 -1.83
CA GLU A 107 9.39 -2.31 -1.61
C GLU A 107 9.92 -3.30 -2.67
N TYR A 108 9.04 -4.07 -3.30
CA TYR A 108 9.37 -5.08 -4.31
C TYR A 108 9.09 -4.64 -5.75
N VAL A 109 8.36 -3.56 -5.96
CA VAL A 109 7.84 -3.15 -7.28
C VAL A 109 8.92 -2.59 -8.23
N GLY A 110 10.03 -2.07 -7.71
CA GLY A 110 11.15 -1.57 -8.51
C GLY A 110 10.75 -0.48 -9.49
N SER A 111 11.19 -0.61 -10.74
CA SER A 111 10.93 0.37 -11.81
C SER A 111 9.47 0.48 -12.23
N HIS A 112 8.63 -0.51 -11.89
CA HIS A 112 7.20 -0.53 -12.24
C HIS A 112 6.32 0.33 -11.33
N GLN A 113 6.89 0.99 -10.31
CA GLN A 113 6.15 1.73 -9.28
C GLN A 113 5.15 2.74 -9.86
N CYS A 114 5.58 3.57 -10.81
CA CYS A 114 4.69 4.58 -11.42
C CYS A 114 3.55 3.94 -12.22
N GLN A 115 3.84 2.87 -12.95
CA GLN A 115 2.82 2.10 -13.66
C GLN A 115 1.79 1.54 -12.68
N LYS A 116 2.25 0.91 -11.59
CA LYS A 116 1.36 0.31 -10.58
C LYS A 116 0.53 1.35 -9.82
N PHE A 117 1.07 2.52 -9.54
CA PHE A 117 0.28 3.65 -9.02
C PHE A 117 -0.82 4.08 -10.00
N SER A 118 -0.52 4.12 -11.30
CA SER A 118 -1.52 4.44 -12.32
C SER A 118 -2.64 3.39 -12.39
N GLU A 119 -2.28 2.11 -12.33
CA GLU A 119 -3.24 0.99 -12.31
C GLU A 119 -4.16 1.06 -11.07
N ILE A 120 -3.58 1.23 -9.88
CA ILE A 120 -4.35 1.38 -8.63
C ILE A 120 -5.30 2.59 -8.71
N ARG A 121 -4.84 3.71 -9.27
CA ARG A 121 -5.71 4.89 -9.44
C ARG A 121 -6.93 4.59 -10.29
N GLN A 122 -6.78 3.76 -11.34
CA GLN A 122 -7.89 3.37 -12.22
C GLN A 122 -8.86 2.41 -11.54
N LEU A 123 -8.43 1.66 -10.54
CA LEU A 123 -9.26 0.75 -9.76
C LEU A 123 -10.08 1.45 -8.68
N LEU A 124 -9.73 2.68 -8.33
CA LEU A 124 -10.45 3.43 -7.33
C LEU A 124 -11.68 4.11 -7.90
N LYS A 125 -12.76 4.12 -7.13
CA LYS A 125 -13.94 4.96 -7.36
C LYS A 125 -13.57 6.43 -7.19
N ASP A 126 -14.38 7.32 -7.74
CA ASP A 126 -14.27 8.76 -7.48
C ASP A 126 -14.39 9.01 -5.97
N GLY A 127 -13.43 9.76 -5.41
CA GLY A 127 -13.32 9.97 -3.97
C GLY A 127 -12.81 8.77 -3.17
N GLY A 128 -12.38 7.70 -3.83
CA GLY A 128 -11.79 6.53 -3.19
C GLY A 128 -10.46 6.83 -2.48
N THR A 129 -9.99 5.87 -1.71
CA THR A 129 -8.77 6.02 -0.90
C THR A 129 -7.77 4.93 -1.20
N PHE A 130 -6.53 5.32 -1.45
CA PHE A 130 -5.38 4.42 -1.49
C PHE A 130 -4.62 4.47 -0.17
N ILE A 131 -4.31 3.30 0.39
CA ILE A 131 -3.49 3.15 1.59
C ILE A 131 -2.30 2.28 1.22
N SER A 132 -1.09 2.84 1.31
CA SER A 132 0.14 2.09 1.08
C SER A 132 1.03 2.16 2.30
N SER A 133 1.65 1.05 2.70
CA SER A 133 2.79 1.13 3.59
C SER A 133 4.09 1.24 2.79
N TYR A 134 5.12 1.79 3.43
CA TYR A 134 6.46 1.83 2.88
C TYR A 134 7.51 1.94 4.00
N VAL A 135 8.58 1.15 3.85
CA VAL A 135 9.69 1.12 4.82
C VAL A 135 10.51 2.40 4.77
N ASN A 136 10.86 2.91 5.95
CA ASN A 136 11.81 4.02 6.08
C ASN A 136 13.23 3.49 6.06
N PHE A 137 13.82 3.35 4.90
CA PHE A 137 15.15 2.77 4.69
C PHE A 137 16.31 3.51 5.37
N HIS A 138 16.11 4.74 5.81
CA HIS A 138 17.09 5.45 6.66
C HIS A 138 17.35 4.77 7.99
N HIS A 139 16.38 3.99 8.48
CA HIS A 139 16.40 3.44 9.83
C HIS A 139 16.42 1.91 9.89
N VAL A 140 16.25 1.26 8.74
CA VAL A 140 16.33 -0.20 8.65
C VAL A 140 17.78 -0.63 8.47
N HIS A 141 18.20 -1.67 9.15
CA HIS A 141 19.57 -2.18 9.06
C HIS A 141 19.86 -2.68 7.65
N LYS A 142 21.06 -2.36 7.11
CA LYS A 142 21.44 -2.68 5.72
C LYS A 142 21.28 -4.15 5.31
N LEU A 143 21.36 -5.06 6.27
CA LEU A 143 21.15 -6.50 6.02
C LEU A 143 19.71 -6.86 5.67
N ILE A 144 18.74 -6.01 6.06
CA ILE A 144 17.32 -6.21 5.79
C ILE A 144 16.96 -5.71 4.38
N TYR A 145 17.84 -4.96 3.72
CA TYR A 145 17.60 -4.45 2.36
C TYR A 145 17.74 -5.51 1.26
N ALA A 146 18.28 -6.67 1.57
CA ALA A 146 18.58 -7.69 0.56
C ALA A 146 17.37 -8.12 -0.29
N PRO A 147 16.14 -8.26 0.25
CA PRO A 147 14.98 -8.65 -0.54
C PRO A 147 14.33 -7.51 -1.31
N TYR A 148 14.64 -6.24 -1.01
CA TYR A 148 13.93 -5.10 -1.60
C TYR A 148 14.62 -4.61 -2.87
N ASN A 149 13.85 -4.40 -3.92
CA ASN A 149 14.34 -3.85 -5.20
C ASN A 149 13.94 -2.38 -5.42
N ASN A 150 13.15 -1.83 -4.51
CA ASN A 150 12.72 -0.44 -4.55
C ASN A 150 13.11 0.28 -3.26
N ILE A 151 14.41 0.57 -3.13
CA ILE A 151 14.96 1.26 -1.97
C ILE A 151 14.97 2.75 -2.28
N GLN A 152 13.95 3.45 -1.77
CA GLN A 152 13.81 4.90 -1.87
C GLN A 152 13.82 5.53 -0.48
N SER A 153 14.22 6.78 -0.39
CA SER A 153 13.96 7.57 0.81
C SER A 153 12.45 7.82 0.95
N PHE A 154 12.03 8.18 2.15
CA PHE A 154 10.66 8.61 2.42
C PHE A 154 10.19 9.69 1.42
N ASP A 155 11.02 10.71 1.20
CA ASP A 155 10.67 11.83 0.32
C ASP A 155 10.57 11.43 -1.16
N GLU A 156 11.42 10.51 -1.60
CA GLU A 156 11.36 9.97 -2.98
C GLU A 156 10.10 9.16 -3.20
N PHE A 157 9.76 8.26 -2.27
CA PHE A 157 8.53 7.49 -2.34
C PHE A 157 7.30 8.40 -2.32
N GLN A 158 7.24 9.35 -1.38
CA GLN A 158 6.13 10.30 -1.30
C GLN A 158 6.01 11.15 -2.56
N ARG A 159 7.13 11.57 -3.15
CA ARG A 159 7.15 12.34 -4.41
C ARG A 159 6.59 11.52 -5.57
N SER A 160 7.00 10.26 -5.71
CA SER A 160 6.50 9.35 -6.73
C SER A 160 5.00 9.09 -6.57
N LEU A 161 4.55 8.80 -5.35
CA LEU A 161 3.13 8.62 -5.02
C LEU A 161 2.33 9.89 -5.34
N SER A 162 2.89 11.07 -5.06
CA SER A 162 2.23 12.37 -5.25
C SER A 162 2.02 12.75 -6.72
N GLN A 163 2.60 12.05 -7.67
CA GLN A 163 2.29 12.23 -9.09
C GLN A 163 0.89 11.73 -9.45
N PHE A 164 0.41 10.71 -8.77
CA PHE A 164 -0.86 10.03 -9.05
C PHE A 164 -1.94 10.33 -8.00
N PHE A 165 -1.53 10.64 -6.78
CA PHE A 165 -2.39 10.77 -5.62
C PHE A 165 -2.12 12.07 -4.86
N HIS A 166 -3.15 12.56 -4.17
CA HIS A 166 -3.01 13.58 -3.16
C HIS A 166 -2.84 12.88 -1.79
N VAL A 167 -1.65 12.94 -1.22
CA VAL A 167 -1.37 12.37 0.11
C VAL A 167 -2.05 13.22 1.17
N THR A 168 -3.07 12.67 1.80
CA THR A 168 -3.88 13.37 2.81
C THR A 168 -3.35 13.15 4.22
N LYS A 169 -2.69 12.01 4.45
CA LYS A 169 -2.16 11.65 5.76
C LYS A 169 -0.97 10.72 5.65
N VAL A 170 0.02 10.93 6.53
CA VAL A 170 1.15 10.04 6.74
C VAL A 170 1.14 9.60 8.20
N ILE A 171 1.16 8.29 8.43
CA ILE A 171 1.02 7.69 9.76
C ILE A 171 2.19 6.76 10.00
N PRO A 172 3.03 6.96 11.02
CA PRO A 172 4.05 6.00 11.39
C PRO A 172 3.41 4.66 11.76
N THR A 173 3.84 3.58 11.12
CA THR A 173 3.34 2.22 11.36
C THR A 173 4.00 1.63 12.60
N SER A 174 5.32 1.72 12.65
CA SER A 174 6.14 1.24 13.76
C SER A 174 7.35 2.15 14.00
N HIS A 175 7.95 2.03 15.18
CA HIS A 175 9.15 2.76 15.57
C HIS A 175 10.23 1.78 16.03
N ARG A 176 11.49 2.21 16.05
CA ARG A 176 12.65 1.38 16.42
C ARG A 176 12.51 0.63 17.74
N TRP A 177 11.93 1.27 18.76
CA TRP A 177 11.73 0.66 20.08
C TRP A 177 10.51 -0.28 20.16
N ASN A 178 9.75 -0.38 19.07
CA ASN A 178 8.48 -1.09 18.99
C ASN A 178 8.33 -1.80 17.63
N HIS A 179 9.46 -2.21 17.07
CA HIS A 179 9.53 -2.91 15.79
C HIS A 179 9.02 -4.34 15.89
N GLU A 180 9.23 -4.95 17.07
CA GLU A 180 8.72 -6.28 17.39
C GLU A 180 7.29 -6.19 17.92
N GLU A 181 6.59 -7.33 17.92
CA GLU A 181 5.28 -7.45 18.56
C GLU A 181 5.32 -6.88 19.98
N PRO A 182 4.44 -5.94 20.32
CA PRO A 182 4.46 -5.30 21.62
C PRO A 182 4.16 -6.29 22.72
N THR A 183 5.13 -6.53 23.58
CA THR A 183 5.09 -7.51 24.69
C THR A 183 4.15 -7.11 25.82
N SER A 184 3.62 -5.89 25.83
CA SER A 184 2.68 -5.44 26.85
C SER A 184 1.48 -4.70 26.26
N PRO A 185 0.30 -4.77 26.91
CA PRO A 185 -0.89 -4.02 26.47
C PRO A 185 -0.67 -2.52 26.37
N PHE A 186 0.15 -1.96 27.24
CA PHE A 186 0.51 -0.54 27.22
C PHE A 186 1.30 -0.17 25.98
N LYS A 187 2.34 -0.95 25.64
CA LYS A 187 3.13 -0.73 24.42
C LYS A 187 2.25 -0.88 23.18
N LYS A 188 1.36 -1.88 23.15
CA LYS A 188 0.40 -2.05 22.06
C LYS A 188 -0.54 -0.84 21.95
N ALA A 189 -1.07 -0.35 23.06
CA ALA A 189 -1.95 0.82 23.06
C ALA A 189 -1.23 2.08 22.54
N VAL A 190 -0.03 2.36 23.03
CA VAL A 190 0.80 3.48 22.53
C VAL A 190 1.02 3.36 21.02
N HIS A 191 1.40 2.18 20.56
CA HIS A 191 1.68 1.90 19.17
C HIS A 191 0.44 2.10 18.28
N MET A 192 -0.68 1.59 18.71
CA MET A 192 -1.96 1.70 17.99
C MET A 192 -2.51 3.13 17.93
N HIS A 193 -2.21 3.97 18.92
CA HIS A 193 -2.73 5.34 19.01
C HIS A 193 -1.75 6.40 18.50
N MET A 194 -0.47 6.04 18.25
CA MET A 194 0.50 6.96 17.69
C MET A 194 0.24 7.18 16.19
N ASN A 195 -0.80 7.98 15.89
CA ASN A 195 -1.25 8.31 14.54
C ASN A 195 -0.75 9.68 14.07
N ILE A 196 0.10 10.34 14.86
CA ILE A 196 0.59 11.68 14.57
C ILE A 196 1.99 11.54 13.98
N ASN A 197 2.15 12.03 12.76
CA ASN A 197 3.48 12.22 12.20
C ASN A 197 4.06 13.51 12.79
N ILE A 198 5.02 13.37 13.69
CA ILE A 198 5.86 14.47 14.17
C ILE A 198 7.08 14.47 13.26
N PRO A 199 7.22 15.42 12.29
CA PRO A 199 8.15 15.25 11.17
C PRO A 199 9.57 14.91 11.59
N PHE A 200 10.14 15.65 12.53
CA PHE A 200 11.52 15.41 13.01
C PHE A 200 11.64 14.08 13.77
N PHE A 201 10.70 13.79 14.66
CA PHE A 201 10.73 12.59 15.48
C PHE A 201 10.42 11.34 14.66
N SER A 202 9.36 11.39 13.87
CA SER A 202 8.93 10.24 13.06
C SER A 202 9.94 9.91 11.98
N SER A 203 10.52 10.90 11.27
CA SER A 203 11.56 10.65 10.26
C SER A 203 12.80 9.95 10.84
N ARG A 204 13.11 10.20 12.12
CA ARG A 204 14.27 9.61 12.78
C ARG A 204 14.01 8.24 13.39
N PHE A 205 12.79 7.95 13.84
CA PHE A 205 12.48 6.77 14.66
C PHE A 205 11.47 5.82 14.02
N ALA A 206 10.65 6.27 13.10
CA ALA A 206 9.72 5.38 12.40
C ALA A 206 10.47 4.41 11.48
N VAL A 207 10.08 3.15 11.54
CA VAL A 207 10.62 2.09 10.67
C VAL A 207 9.83 2.02 9.38
N GLU A 208 8.54 2.30 9.45
CA GLU A 208 7.60 2.20 8.33
C GLU A 208 6.49 3.24 8.47
N TYR A 209 5.90 3.64 7.36
CA TYR A 209 4.78 4.58 7.30
C TYR A 209 3.61 4.01 6.51
N PHE A 210 2.39 4.36 6.93
CA PHE A 210 1.22 4.35 6.07
C PHE A 210 1.04 5.71 5.40
N PHE A 211 0.83 5.69 4.10
CA PHE A 211 0.39 6.82 3.30
C PHE A 211 -1.09 6.64 2.98
N VAL A 212 -1.91 7.58 3.41
CA VAL A 212 -3.33 7.63 3.06
C VAL A 212 -3.49 8.70 1.99
N ALA A 213 -4.01 8.34 0.84
CA ALA A 213 -4.03 9.21 -0.32
C ALA A 213 -5.34 9.07 -1.12
N SER A 214 -5.76 10.13 -1.78
CA SER A 214 -6.89 10.14 -2.71
C SER A 214 -6.41 10.32 -4.15
N PRO A 215 -7.11 9.78 -5.16
CA PRO A 215 -6.75 9.98 -6.55
C PRO A 215 -6.64 11.46 -6.92
N ARG A 216 -5.59 11.83 -7.66
CA ARG A 216 -5.55 13.15 -8.29
C ARG A 216 -6.46 13.15 -9.52
N THR A 217 -7.29 14.16 -9.64
CA THR A 217 -7.99 14.43 -10.90
C THR A 217 -6.93 14.67 -11.99
N PRO A 218 -6.99 14.00 -13.13
CA PRO A 218 -6.10 14.31 -14.24
C PRO A 218 -6.22 15.80 -14.54
N LYS A 219 -5.11 16.52 -14.57
CA LYS A 219 -5.14 17.87 -15.16
C LYS A 219 -5.69 17.70 -16.57
N LYS A 220 -6.84 18.31 -16.89
CA LYS A 220 -7.25 18.47 -18.28
C LYS A 220 -6.02 19.00 -19.00
N LYS A 221 -5.52 18.26 -20.01
CA LYS A 221 -4.57 18.87 -20.95
C LYS A 221 -5.26 20.12 -21.43
N GLU A 222 -4.68 21.28 -21.14
CA GLU A 222 -5.08 22.51 -21.81
C GLU A 222 -5.05 22.16 -23.28
N SER A 223 -6.20 22.26 -23.93
CA SER A 223 -6.34 21.97 -25.34
C SER A 223 -5.20 22.71 -26.06
N GLU A 224 -4.37 21.95 -26.78
CA GLU A 224 -3.34 22.51 -27.63
C GLU A 224 -3.98 23.68 -28.37
N PHE A 225 -3.48 24.87 -28.09
CA PHE A 225 -3.84 26.08 -28.82
C PHE A 225 -3.48 25.79 -30.28
N ASN A 226 -4.49 25.50 -31.06
CA ASN A 226 -4.33 25.28 -32.51
C ASN A 226 -4.13 26.63 -33.15
N PRO A 227 -2.91 27.01 -33.58
CA PRO A 227 -2.63 28.32 -34.13
C PRO A 227 -3.21 28.52 -35.58
N GLU A 228 -3.87 27.50 -36.15
CA GLU A 228 -4.35 27.56 -37.54
C GLU A 228 -5.69 28.30 -37.76
N THR A 229 -6.35 28.78 -36.70
CA THR A 229 -7.61 29.51 -36.84
C THR A 229 -7.46 31.06 -36.84
N ALA A 230 -6.25 31.58 -36.82
CA ALA A 230 -5.99 33.03 -36.74
C ALA A 230 -5.55 33.68 -38.09
N LEU A 231 -5.69 32.99 -39.23
CA LEU A 231 -5.30 33.52 -40.54
C LEU A 231 -6.48 33.45 -41.53
N ASN A 232 -7.63 33.96 -41.18
CA ASN A 232 -8.68 34.31 -42.14
C ASN A 232 -9.68 35.27 -41.50
N THR A 233 -9.27 36.51 -41.36
CA THR A 233 -10.13 37.71 -41.39
C THR A 233 -9.32 38.89 -41.91
#